data_66241e5b0a6f8efea4deb1bf2a01366b
#
_entry.id   66241e5b0a6f8efea4deb1bf2a01366b
#
_cell.length_a   1.000
_cell.length_b   1.000
_cell.length_c   1.000
_cell.angle_alpha   90.00
_cell.angle_beta   90.00
_cell.angle_gamma   90.00
#
_symmetry.space_group_name_H-M   'P 1'
#
loop_
_entity.id
_entity.type
_entity.pdbx_description
1 polymer ?
#
loop_
_entity_poly.entity_id
_entity_poly.type
_entity_poly.pdbx_seq_one_letter_code
_entity_poly.pdbx_strand_id
1 'polypeptide(L)'
;MTKAKPVKARVATVWLDGCSGCHMSLLDIDEKLILLEEKIDLVYSPLVDAKIFPENVDVTLVEGSISSEEDLHKIKLIRKNTKVLVSLGDCAVTGNIPSMRTVFSLESVMQRVYDENATINKQVPTKVVPKLLERVMPLHEVVDVDVYLPGCPPSADNIFLAISELLEGRTPELILTARFGA
;
A
#
# COMPACT_ATOMS: atom_id res chain seq x y z
N MET A 1 -7.62 41.42 7.16
CA MET A 1 -6.72 40.42 7.75
C MET A 1 -7.02 39.10 7.05
N THR A 2 -6.26 38.76 6.04
CA THR A 2 -6.33 37.45 5.35
C THR A 2 -5.82 36.40 6.33
N LYS A 3 -6.73 35.57 6.87
CA LYS A 3 -6.30 34.34 7.63
C LYS A 3 -5.45 33.51 6.70
N ALA A 4 -4.20 33.24 7.08
CA ALA A 4 -3.37 32.29 6.36
C ALA A 4 -4.14 30.96 6.28
N LYS A 5 -4.25 30.37 5.07
CA LYS A 5 -4.84 29.04 4.92
C LYS A 5 -4.03 28.06 5.79
N PRO A 6 -4.70 27.20 6.56
CA PRO A 6 -3.98 26.17 7.30
C PRO A 6 -3.12 25.32 6.33
N VAL A 7 -1.91 25.01 6.75
CA VAL A 7 -1.01 24.16 5.96
C VAL A 7 -1.63 22.75 5.95
N LYS A 8 -1.98 22.26 4.79
CA LYS A 8 -2.52 20.90 4.61
C LYS A 8 -1.40 19.87 4.82
N ALA A 9 -1.72 18.75 5.43
CA ALA A 9 -0.79 17.63 5.53
C ALA A 9 -0.58 16.96 4.16
N ARG A 10 0.66 16.66 3.82
CA ARG A 10 1.02 15.98 2.56
C ARG A 10 0.81 14.48 2.73
N VAL A 11 -0.19 13.93 2.05
CA VAL A 11 -0.57 12.52 2.13
C VAL A 11 -0.29 11.83 0.80
N ALA A 12 0.22 10.62 0.87
CA ALA A 12 0.43 9.75 -0.29
C ALA A 12 -0.25 8.40 -0.08
N THR A 13 -0.68 7.77 -1.17
CA THR A 13 -1.07 6.36 -1.18
C THR A 13 -0.26 5.60 -2.21
N VAL A 14 0.06 4.34 -1.92
CA VAL A 14 0.89 3.51 -2.78
C VAL A 14 0.29 2.13 -2.90
N TRP A 15 0.27 1.61 -4.11
CA TRP A 15 -0.09 0.24 -4.42
C TRP A 15 1.14 -0.54 -4.85
N LEU A 16 1.45 -1.61 -4.12
CA LEU A 16 2.44 -2.63 -4.44
C LEU A 16 1.72 -3.91 -4.90
N ASP A 17 2.23 -5.10 -4.58
CA ASP A 17 1.57 -6.35 -4.98
C ASP A 17 0.34 -6.63 -4.10
N GLY A 18 -0.84 -6.39 -4.67
CA GLY A 18 -2.15 -6.57 -4.05
C GLY A 18 -3.26 -6.42 -5.06
N CYS A 19 -4.51 -6.54 -4.61
CA CYS A 19 -5.71 -6.51 -5.47
C CYS A 19 -6.32 -5.10 -5.64
N SER A 20 -5.75 -4.05 -5.05
CA SER A 20 -6.30 -2.69 -4.93
C SER A 20 -7.59 -2.55 -4.08
N GLY A 21 -8.00 -3.61 -3.38
CA GLY A 21 -9.20 -3.56 -2.53
C GLY A 21 -9.13 -2.53 -1.41
N CYS A 22 -7.93 -2.28 -0.86
CA CYS A 22 -7.75 -1.25 0.16
C CYS A 22 -7.91 0.16 -0.40
N HIS A 23 -7.47 0.42 -1.65
CA HIS A 23 -7.74 1.69 -2.34
C HIS A 23 -9.23 1.83 -2.67
N MET A 24 -9.92 0.76 -3.03
CA MET A 24 -11.38 0.79 -3.21
C MET A 24 -12.08 1.15 -1.90
N SER A 25 -11.69 0.51 -0.79
CA SER A 25 -12.23 0.85 0.54
C SER A 25 -11.89 2.28 0.98
N LEU A 26 -10.73 2.82 0.57
CA LEU A 26 -10.42 4.24 0.77
C LEU A 26 -11.39 5.14 0.00
N LEU A 27 -11.80 4.76 -1.21
CA LEU A 27 -12.78 5.53 -1.99
C LEU A 27 -14.20 5.40 -1.40
N ASP A 28 -14.53 4.27 -0.77
CA ASP A 28 -15.81 4.04 -0.08
C ASP A 28 -15.99 4.90 1.18
N ILE A 29 -15.01 5.76 1.52
CA ILE A 29 -15.18 6.85 2.51
C ILE A 29 -16.23 7.85 2.02
N ASP A 30 -16.50 7.90 0.71
CA ASP A 30 -17.53 8.69 0.05
C ASP A 30 -17.46 10.19 0.41
N GLU A 31 -18.57 10.78 0.85
CA GLU A 31 -18.66 12.22 1.14
C GLU A 31 -17.71 12.69 2.24
N LYS A 32 -17.26 11.79 3.15
CA LYS A 32 -16.27 12.15 4.17
C LYS A 32 -14.89 12.49 3.56
N LEU A 33 -14.61 12.09 2.29
CA LEU A 33 -13.40 12.52 1.57
C LEU A 33 -13.33 14.04 1.43
N ILE A 34 -14.47 14.73 1.35
CA ILE A 34 -14.55 16.21 1.31
C ILE A 34 -13.98 16.81 2.60
N LEU A 35 -14.24 16.16 3.75
CA LEU A 35 -13.71 16.59 5.04
C LEU A 35 -12.18 16.39 5.13
N LEU A 36 -11.67 15.34 4.50
CA LEU A 36 -10.24 15.10 4.41
C LEU A 36 -9.57 16.09 3.44
N GLU A 37 -10.20 16.41 2.30
CA GLU A 37 -9.66 17.33 1.31
C GLU A 37 -9.35 18.72 1.91
N GLU A 38 -10.13 19.16 2.89
CA GLU A 38 -9.85 20.41 3.60
C GLU A 38 -8.54 20.38 4.41
N LYS A 39 -8.10 19.20 4.84
CA LYS A 39 -6.96 18.99 5.75
C LYS A 39 -5.72 18.42 5.08
N ILE A 40 -5.89 17.72 3.94
CA ILE A 40 -4.80 17.03 3.24
C ILE A 40 -4.54 17.60 1.85
N ASP A 41 -3.29 17.41 1.40
CA ASP A 41 -2.86 17.55 0.01
C ASP A 41 -2.43 16.16 -0.45
N LEU A 42 -3.17 15.53 -1.37
CA LEU A 42 -2.86 14.21 -1.93
C LEU A 42 -1.77 14.36 -2.97
N VAL A 43 -0.51 14.19 -2.54
CA VAL A 43 0.68 14.50 -3.35
C VAL A 43 1.13 13.35 -4.25
N TYR A 44 0.71 12.11 -3.95
CA TYR A 44 0.99 10.92 -4.73
C TYR A 44 -0.05 9.84 -4.48
N SER A 45 -0.53 9.20 -5.54
CA SER A 45 -1.47 8.08 -5.47
C SER A 45 -1.53 7.38 -6.84
N PRO A 46 -1.88 6.09 -6.94
CA PRO A 46 -2.25 5.49 -8.22
C PRO A 46 -3.47 6.18 -8.88
N LEU A 47 -4.22 6.97 -8.12
CA LEU A 47 -5.43 7.69 -8.56
C LEU A 47 -5.15 9.12 -9.03
N VAL A 48 -3.90 9.60 -8.96
CA VAL A 48 -3.50 10.95 -9.41
C VAL A 48 -2.39 10.90 -10.47
N ASP A 49 -2.17 12.02 -11.17
CA ASP A 49 -1.22 12.07 -12.29
C ASP A 49 0.25 12.08 -11.88
N ALA A 50 0.58 12.31 -10.61
CA ALA A 50 1.95 12.31 -10.12
C ALA A 50 2.61 10.93 -10.33
N LYS A 51 3.74 10.90 -11.08
CA LYS A 51 4.47 9.65 -11.40
C LYS A 51 5.73 9.45 -10.57
N ILE A 52 6.21 10.50 -9.92
CA ILE A 52 7.42 10.46 -9.09
C ILE A 52 7.01 10.68 -7.64
N PHE A 53 7.45 9.76 -6.76
CA PHE A 53 7.18 9.89 -5.33
C PHE A 53 7.90 11.12 -4.76
N PRO A 54 7.18 12.06 -4.12
CA PRO A 54 7.75 13.32 -3.66
C PRO A 54 8.54 13.16 -2.36
N GLU A 55 9.38 14.14 -2.07
CA GLU A 55 10.04 14.29 -0.77
C GLU A 55 9.09 14.92 0.27
N ASN A 56 9.41 14.71 1.56
CA ASN A 56 8.73 15.35 2.70
C ASN A 56 7.22 15.06 2.75
N VAL A 57 6.83 13.80 2.60
CA VAL A 57 5.46 13.33 2.79
C VAL A 57 5.20 13.15 4.29
N ASP A 58 4.07 13.65 4.78
CA ASP A 58 3.72 13.53 6.20
C ASP A 58 3.19 12.13 6.53
N VAL A 59 2.27 11.61 5.72
CA VAL A 59 1.68 10.28 5.90
C VAL A 59 1.63 9.55 4.56
N THR A 60 2.11 8.31 4.53
CA THR A 60 1.94 7.42 3.37
C THR A 60 1.22 6.15 3.77
N LEU A 61 0.09 5.86 3.11
CA LEU A 61 -0.62 4.58 3.21
C LEU A 61 -0.12 3.67 2.09
N VAL A 62 0.43 2.51 2.46
CA VAL A 62 0.96 1.54 1.49
C VAL A 62 0.12 0.27 1.54
N GLU A 63 -0.54 -0.02 0.43
CA GLU A 63 -1.26 -1.27 0.17
C GLU A 63 -0.38 -2.25 -0.59
N GLY A 64 -0.57 -3.53 -0.31
CA GLY A 64 0.12 -4.61 -1.02
C GLY A 64 1.43 -5.04 -0.37
N SER A 65 1.92 -6.17 -0.80
CA SER A 65 3.17 -6.79 -0.32
C SER A 65 4.34 -6.48 -1.26
N ILE A 66 5.54 -6.86 -0.86
CA ILE A 66 6.77 -6.70 -1.63
C ILE A 66 7.05 -8.03 -2.33
N SER A 67 6.84 -8.09 -3.64
CA SER A 67 6.96 -9.30 -4.44
C SER A 67 7.97 -9.21 -5.59
N SER A 68 8.41 -8.00 -5.93
CA SER A 68 9.36 -7.74 -7.00
C SER A 68 10.55 -6.87 -6.55
N GLU A 69 11.62 -6.85 -7.36
CA GLU A 69 12.76 -5.96 -7.12
C GLU A 69 12.33 -4.48 -7.22
N GLU A 70 11.35 -4.17 -8.05
CA GLU A 70 10.78 -2.83 -8.19
C GLU A 70 10.05 -2.40 -6.91
N ASP A 71 9.22 -3.29 -6.33
CA ASP A 71 8.54 -3.02 -5.05
C ASP A 71 9.55 -2.79 -3.93
N LEU A 72 10.59 -3.62 -3.88
CA LEU A 72 11.67 -3.53 -2.90
C LEU A 72 12.41 -2.17 -2.97
N HIS A 73 12.68 -1.72 -4.18
CA HIS A 73 13.29 -0.40 -4.39
C HIS A 73 12.34 0.72 -4.00
N LYS A 74 11.10 0.63 -4.46
CA LYS A 74 10.05 1.64 -4.25
C LYS A 74 9.74 1.84 -2.76
N ILE A 75 9.57 0.76 -2.00
CA ILE A 75 9.25 0.89 -0.55
C ILE A 75 10.38 1.54 0.25
N LYS A 76 11.65 1.26 -0.09
CA LYS A 76 12.81 1.92 0.54
C LYS A 76 12.84 3.42 0.24
N LEU A 77 12.54 3.80 -1.00
CA LEU A 77 12.43 5.21 -1.38
C LEU A 77 11.29 5.91 -0.63
N ILE A 78 10.11 5.26 -0.54
CA ILE A 78 8.95 5.77 0.17
C ILE A 78 9.28 5.98 1.65
N ARG A 79 9.85 4.97 2.33
CA ARG A 79 10.21 5.09 3.75
C ARG A 79 11.13 6.27 4.03
N LYS A 80 12.13 6.47 3.16
CA LYS A 80 13.09 7.58 3.28
C LYS A 80 12.43 8.97 3.22
N ASN A 81 11.34 9.10 2.46
CA ASN A 81 10.68 10.37 2.16
C ASN A 81 9.36 10.57 2.93
N THR A 82 9.02 9.67 3.86
CA THR A 82 7.77 9.67 4.61
C THR A 82 8.03 9.77 6.11
N LYS A 83 7.29 10.64 6.81
CA LYS A 83 7.36 10.74 8.27
C LYS A 83 6.65 9.58 8.95
N VAL A 84 5.38 9.33 8.59
CA VAL A 84 4.56 8.26 9.14
C VAL A 84 4.15 7.30 8.02
N LEU A 85 4.61 6.05 8.10
CA LEU A 85 4.30 5.00 7.13
C LEU A 85 3.25 4.05 7.71
N VAL A 86 2.13 3.95 7.01
CA VAL A 86 1.00 3.08 7.36
C VAL A 86 0.99 1.85 6.46
N SER A 87 1.04 0.67 7.07
CA SER A 87 0.82 -0.61 6.38
C SER A 87 -0.69 -0.85 6.27
N LEU A 88 -1.26 -0.69 5.06
CA LEU A 88 -2.69 -0.70 4.79
C LEU A 88 -3.13 -2.05 4.24
N GLY A 89 -3.96 -2.75 4.99
CA GLY A 89 -4.54 -4.03 4.62
C GLY A 89 -3.62 -5.23 4.82
N ASP A 90 -4.22 -6.43 4.83
CA ASP A 90 -3.54 -7.67 5.19
C ASP A 90 -2.38 -8.03 4.26
N CYS A 91 -2.43 -7.64 2.97
CA CYS A 91 -1.29 -7.88 2.06
C CYS A 91 -0.04 -7.12 2.52
N ALA A 92 -0.18 -5.87 2.96
CA ALA A 92 0.91 -5.06 3.47
C ALA A 92 1.37 -5.51 4.86
N VAL A 93 0.43 -5.96 5.72
CA VAL A 93 0.68 -6.33 7.12
C VAL A 93 1.28 -7.74 7.25
N THR A 94 0.79 -8.72 6.48
CA THR A 94 1.16 -10.15 6.63
C THR A 94 1.62 -10.81 5.34
N GLY A 95 1.53 -10.13 4.19
CA GLY A 95 1.78 -10.70 2.86
C GLY A 95 0.56 -11.38 2.24
N ASN A 96 -0.40 -11.83 3.04
CA ASN A 96 -1.70 -12.42 2.66
C ASN A 96 -1.70 -13.21 1.33
N ILE A 97 -2.62 -12.91 0.40
CA ILE A 97 -2.76 -13.66 -0.88
C ILE A 97 -1.47 -13.66 -1.72
N PRO A 98 -0.77 -12.55 -1.95
CA PRO A 98 0.48 -12.58 -2.70
C PRO A 98 1.53 -13.55 -2.11
N SER A 99 1.57 -13.71 -0.78
CA SER A 99 2.54 -14.62 -0.13
C SER A 99 2.24 -16.09 -0.31
N MET A 100 1.06 -16.48 -0.79
CA MET A 100 0.69 -17.88 -1.01
C MET A 100 1.63 -18.60 -1.99
N ARG A 101 2.23 -17.88 -2.95
CA ARG A 101 3.22 -18.49 -3.87
C ARG A 101 4.53 -18.84 -3.19
N THR A 102 4.83 -18.25 -2.03
CA THR A 102 6.12 -18.42 -1.33
C THR A 102 6.38 -19.87 -0.84
N VAL A 103 5.34 -20.68 -0.75
CA VAL A 103 5.48 -22.13 -0.41
C VAL A 103 6.05 -22.97 -1.56
N PHE A 104 6.16 -22.40 -2.76
CA PHE A 104 6.75 -23.02 -3.93
C PHE A 104 8.00 -22.23 -4.38
N SER A 105 8.94 -22.88 -5.06
CA SER A 105 10.05 -22.15 -5.70
C SER A 105 9.52 -21.26 -6.82
N LEU A 106 10.13 -20.09 -7.01
CA LEU A 106 9.74 -19.18 -8.09
C LEU A 106 9.82 -19.87 -9.44
N GLU A 107 10.86 -20.68 -9.67
CA GLU A 107 11.05 -21.45 -10.90
C GLU A 107 9.85 -22.36 -11.17
N SER A 108 9.38 -23.13 -10.16
CA SER A 108 8.24 -24.04 -10.34
C SER A 108 6.94 -23.29 -10.63
N VAL A 109 6.74 -22.13 -10.01
CA VAL A 109 5.58 -21.26 -10.28
C VAL A 109 5.62 -20.74 -11.71
N MET A 110 6.77 -20.25 -12.16
CA MET A 110 6.93 -19.71 -13.53
C MET A 110 6.78 -20.78 -14.58
N GLN A 111 7.34 -21.97 -14.35
CA GLN A 111 7.18 -23.12 -15.22
C GLN A 111 5.69 -23.52 -15.32
N ARG A 112 5.00 -23.62 -14.18
CA ARG A 112 3.57 -23.97 -14.16
C ARG A 112 2.72 -23.02 -14.95
N VAL A 113 2.95 -21.69 -14.80
CA VAL A 113 2.13 -20.64 -15.43
C VAL A 113 2.45 -20.50 -16.92
N TYR A 114 3.73 -20.41 -17.28
CA TYR A 114 4.14 -19.95 -18.62
C TYR A 114 4.60 -21.08 -19.56
N ASP A 115 4.78 -22.31 -19.04
CA ASP A 115 5.10 -23.48 -19.85
C ASP A 115 3.99 -24.51 -19.81
N GLU A 116 3.70 -25.09 -18.64
CA GLU A 116 2.75 -26.19 -18.53
C GLU A 116 1.31 -25.77 -18.87
N ASN A 117 0.84 -24.65 -18.36
CA ASN A 117 -0.52 -24.15 -18.59
C ASN A 117 -0.67 -23.32 -19.87
N ALA A 118 0.42 -22.92 -20.51
CA ALA A 118 0.34 -22.13 -21.74
C ALA A 118 -0.01 -23.03 -22.94
N THR A 119 -0.97 -22.61 -23.74
CA THR A 119 -1.40 -23.31 -24.96
C THR A 119 -0.57 -22.93 -26.18
N ILE A 120 -0.07 -21.68 -26.20
CA ILE A 120 0.76 -21.10 -27.27
C ILE A 120 1.86 -20.26 -26.66
N ASN A 121 2.94 -20.01 -27.43
CA ASN A 121 4.05 -19.13 -27.02
C ASN A 121 4.63 -19.44 -25.63
N LYS A 122 4.89 -20.70 -25.38
CA LYS A 122 5.46 -21.20 -24.12
C LYS A 122 6.82 -20.57 -23.84
N GLN A 123 6.83 -19.52 -23.02
CA GLN A 123 8.07 -18.90 -22.56
C GLN A 123 7.83 -18.07 -21.31
N VAL A 124 8.74 -18.10 -20.37
CA VAL A 124 8.73 -17.21 -19.21
C VAL A 124 9.08 -15.77 -19.66
N PRO A 125 8.24 -14.76 -19.41
CA PRO A 125 8.55 -13.38 -19.79
C PRO A 125 9.72 -12.86 -18.96
N THR A 126 10.70 -12.23 -19.63
CA THR A 126 11.90 -11.67 -18.99
C THR A 126 12.20 -10.23 -19.38
N LYS A 127 11.41 -9.67 -20.31
CA LYS A 127 11.59 -8.30 -20.80
C LYS A 127 10.32 -7.46 -20.53
N VAL A 128 10.50 -6.23 -20.10
CA VAL A 128 9.41 -5.26 -19.84
C VAL A 128 8.47 -5.71 -18.71
N VAL A 129 8.89 -6.66 -17.87
CA VAL A 129 8.17 -7.13 -16.70
C VAL A 129 9.06 -7.01 -15.47
N PRO A 130 8.50 -6.70 -14.28
CA PRO A 130 9.29 -6.64 -13.06
C PRO A 130 9.85 -8.02 -12.71
N LYS A 131 11.09 -8.07 -12.20
CA LYS A 131 11.71 -9.30 -11.74
C LYS A 131 11.15 -9.66 -10.37
N LEU A 132 10.55 -10.83 -10.26
CA LEU A 132 9.97 -11.32 -9.01
C LEU A 132 11.06 -11.73 -8.01
N LEU A 133 10.79 -11.51 -6.74
CA LEU A 133 11.57 -12.05 -5.63
C LEU A 133 11.21 -13.51 -5.38
N GLU A 134 12.15 -14.31 -4.85
CA GLU A 134 11.88 -15.68 -4.44
C GLU A 134 10.75 -15.76 -3.41
N ARG A 135 10.73 -14.82 -2.47
CA ARG A 135 9.74 -14.73 -1.40
C ARG A 135 9.00 -13.41 -1.45
N VAL A 136 7.69 -13.46 -1.24
CA VAL A 136 6.86 -12.29 -0.99
C VAL A 136 7.00 -11.90 0.48
N MET A 137 7.14 -10.61 0.76
CA MET A 137 7.37 -10.08 2.10
C MET A 137 6.33 -9.03 2.47
N PRO A 138 5.83 -9.00 3.70
CA PRO A 138 5.12 -7.86 4.24
C PRO A 138 6.06 -6.66 4.42
N LEU A 139 5.52 -5.45 4.58
CA LEU A 139 6.32 -4.22 4.60
C LEU A 139 7.35 -4.20 5.74
N HIS A 140 6.95 -4.65 6.92
CA HIS A 140 7.78 -4.58 8.14
C HIS A 140 9.03 -5.47 8.09
N GLU A 141 9.11 -6.43 7.18
CA GLU A 141 10.32 -7.22 6.97
C GLU A 141 11.40 -6.45 6.18
N VAL A 142 11.04 -5.33 5.56
CA VAL A 142 11.93 -4.56 4.69
C VAL A 142 12.18 -3.14 5.20
N VAL A 143 11.18 -2.50 5.81
CA VAL A 143 11.25 -1.13 6.33
C VAL A 143 10.50 -1.00 7.65
N ASP A 144 10.88 0.00 8.46
CA ASP A 144 10.14 0.32 9.68
C ASP A 144 8.74 0.86 9.31
N VAL A 145 7.72 0.29 9.94
CA VAL A 145 6.30 0.67 9.80
C VAL A 145 5.83 1.31 11.09
N ASP A 146 5.23 2.48 11.00
CA ASP A 146 4.78 3.25 12.17
C ASP A 146 3.37 2.84 12.62
N VAL A 147 2.49 2.49 11.67
CA VAL A 147 1.09 2.14 11.94
C VAL A 147 0.67 0.94 11.08
N TYR A 148 -0.05 0.00 11.71
CA TYR A 148 -0.62 -1.16 11.03
C TYR A 148 -2.14 -1.06 11.02
N LEU A 149 -2.74 -1.13 9.84
CA LEU A 149 -4.19 -1.13 9.63
C LEU A 149 -4.60 -2.43 8.92
N PRO A 150 -4.84 -3.52 9.67
CA PRO A 150 -5.22 -4.81 9.11
C PRO A 150 -6.65 -4.81 8.58
N GLY A 151 -6.95 -5.77 7.72
CA GLY A 151 -8.24 -6.02 7.07
C GLY A 151 -8.05 -6.40 5.60
N CYS A 152 -9.00 -7.12 5.01
CA CYS A 152 -8.96 -7.53 3.61
C CYS A 152 -10.29 -7.22 2.88
N PRO A 153 -10.51 -5.92 2.59
CA PRO A 153 -9.78 -4.72 3.01
C PRO A 153 -10.16 -4.25 4.44
N PRO A 154 -9.41 -3.30 5.03
CA PRO A 154 -9.91 -2.54 6.19
C PRO A 154 -11.18 -1.78 5.78
N SER A 155 -12.12 -1.61 6.70
CA SER A 155 -13.33 -0.83 6.39
C SER A 155 -13.03 0.65 6.13
N ALA A 156 -13.86 1.30 5.31
CA ALA A 156 -13.77 2.73 5.01
C ALA A 156 -13.74 3.59 6.29
N ASP A 157 -14.56 3.23 7.28
CA ASP A 157 -14.59 3.93 8.57
C ASP A 157 -13.27 3.80 9.35
N ASN A 158 -12.64 2.62 9.34
CA ASN A 158 -11.35 2.41 9.99
C ASN A 158 -10.24 3.20 9.28
N ILE A 159 -10.26 3.25 7.95
CA ILE A 159 -9.30 4.05 7.16
C ILE A 159 -9.50 5.53 7.46
N PHE A 160 -10.73 6.02 7.46
CA PHE A 160 -11.05 7.41 7.78
C PHE A 160 -10.62 7.78 9.20
N LEU A 161 -10.90 6.92 10.18
CA LEU A 161 -10.49 7.12 11.57
C LEU A 161 -8.95 7.20 11.67
N ALA A 162 -8.24 6.25 11.05
CA ALA A 162 -6.78 6.21 11.08
C ALA A 162 -6.17 7.50 10.51
N ILE A 163 -6.63 7.94 9.35
CA ILE A 163 -6.16 9.18 8.74
C ILE A 163 -6.47 10.38 9.67
N SER A 164 -7.68 10.45 10.20
CA SER A 164 -8.12 11.58 11.07
C SER A 164 -7.27 11.67 12.34
N GLU A 165 -7.00 10.55 13.01
CA GLU A 165 -6.14 10.49 14.20
C GLU A 165 -4.70 10.93 13.89
N LEU A 166 -4.14 10.43 12.79
CA LEU A 166 -2.79 10.81 12.36
C LEU A 166 -2.67 12.30 12.02
N LEU A 167 -3.70 12.91 11.42
CA LEU A 167 -3.74 14.34 11.13
C LEU A 167 -3.79 15.20 12.41
N GLU A 168 -4.30 14.64 13.50
CA GLU A 168 -4.32 15.27 14.82
C GLU A 168 -3.07 14.94 15.67
N GLY A 169 -2.09 14.23 15.08
CA GLY A 169 -0.84 13.85 15.73
C GLY A 169 -1.00 12.74 16.78
N ARG A 170 -2.09 11.97 16.70
CA ARG A 170 -2.33 10.81 17.56
C ARG A 170 -2.02 9.52 16.83
N THR A 171 -1.58 8.49 17.58
CA THR A 171 -1.47 7.13 17.05
C THR A 171 -2.83 6.47 17.10
N PRO A 172 -3.37 5.95 15.97
CA PRO A 172 -4.68 5.32 15.95
C PRO A 172 -4.72 4.05 16.82
N GLU A 173 -5.69 3.93 17.72
CA GLU A 173 -5.95 2.70 18.48
C GLU A 173 -6.88 1.77 17.69
N LEU A 174 -6.37 1.14 16.63
CA LEU A 174 -7.15 0.33 15.68
C LEU A 174 -7.41 -1.11 16.15
N ILE A 175 -6.76 -1.56 17.23
CA ILE A 175 -6.85 -2.94 17.75
C ILE A 175 -8.29 -3.30 18.16
N LEU A 176 -9.08 -2.34 18.58
CA LEU A 176 -10.46 -2.58 19.04
C LEU A 176 -11.49 -2.65 17.90
N THR A 177 -11.16 -2.14 16.71
CA THR A 177 -12.10 -2.00 15.58
C THR A 177 -11.70 -2.81 14.35
N ALA A 178 -10.42 -3.15 14.21
CA ALA A 178 -9.90 -3.92 13.08
C ALA A 178 -10.00 -5.42 13.35
N ARG A 179 -10.48 -6.18 12.35
CA ARG A 179 -10.52 -7.66 12.38
C ARG A 179 -9.75 -8.20 11.20
N PHE A 180 -8.88 -9.19 11.43
CA PHE A 180 -8.24 -9.95 10.36
C PHE A 180 -9.29 -10.80 9.64
N GLY A 181 -9.29 -10.74 8.29
CA GLY A 181 -10.18 -11.56 7.47
C GLY A 181 -11.66 -11.20 7.57
N ALA A 182 -12.01 -9.99 7.93
CA ALA A 182 -13.41 -9.51 8.00
C ALA A 182 -13.75 -8.69 6.76
#